data_9b42e5b8d42a3e70e8118e2629387371
#
_entry.id   9b42e5b8d42a3e70e8118e2629387371
#
_cell.length_a   1.000
_cell.length_b   1.000
_cell.length_c   1.000
_cell.angle_alpha   90.00
_cell.angle_beta   90.00
_cell.angle_gamma   90.00
#
_symmetry.space_group_name_H-M   'P 1'
#
loop_
_entity.id
_entity.type
_entity.pdbx_description
1 polymer ?
#
loop_
_entity_poly.entity_id
_entity_poly.type
_entity_poly.pdbx_seq_one_letter_code
_entity_poly.pdbx_strand_id
1 'polypeptide(L)'
;MKLILLGAPGAGKGTQAEVICKHLGIPAISTGNILREALKSGTEMGLKAKAFMDAGQLVPDEIVIGIIKDRLAEEDCKNGFILDGFPRTIPQAEALDASGVVIDRVIDIEVPDEKIVTRMSGRRVCEKCGSSYHLLYKKPAVEGVCTNCGGTLVQRKDDHPDTVKDRLRVYHEQTEPLKEYYEKQGKLHIVEGQEEVADTTALTLKALEA
;
A
#
# COMPACT_ATOMS: atom_id res chain seq x y z
N MET A 1 -4.48 15.14 9.07
CA MET A 1 -3.09 14.65 8.85
C MET A 1 -3.03 13.96 7.50
N LYS A 2 -2.00 14.25 6.69
CA LYS A 2 -1.77 13.67 5.36
C LYS A 2 -0.52 12.80 5.42
N LEU A 3 -0.67 11.51 5.16
CA LEU A 3 0.36 10.52 5.39
C LEU A 3 0.71 9.74 4.12
N ILE A 4 1.96 9.30 4.04
CA ILE A 4 2.42 8.30 3.07
C ILE A 4 2.91 7.07 3.83
N LEU A 5 2.53 5.89 3.36
CA LEU A 5 3.11 4.62 3.81
C LEU A 5 4.05 4.08 2.74
N LEU A 6 5.33 4.01 3.07
CA LEU A 6 6.38 3.35 2.30
C LEU A 6 6.68 1.95 2.83
N GLY A 7 7.43 1.20 2.09
CA GLY A 7 7.88 -0.15 2.41
C GLY A 7 7.65 -1.13 1.26
N ALA A 8 8.37 -2.23 1.29
CA ALA A 8 8.31 -3.28 0.28
C ALA A 8 6.90 -3.87 0.10
N PRO A 9 6.58 -4.48 -1.06
CA PRO A 9 5.35 -5.24 -1.22
C PRO A 9 5.28 -6.33 -0.15
N GLY A 10 4.18 -6.41 0.60
CA GLY A 10 4.04 -7.39 1.70
C GLY A 10 4.56 -6.92 3.07
N ALA A 11 5.16 -5.74 3.20
CA ALA A 11 5.63 -5.20 4.48
C ALA A 11 4.53 -4.98 5.53
N GLY A 12 3.26 -4.89 5.10
CA GLY A 12 2.11 -4.70 6.02
C GLY A 12 1.45 -3.33 5.91
N LYS A 13 1.82 -2.49 4.95
CA LYS A 13 1.27 -1.14 4.75
C LYS A 13 -0.25 -1.06 4.84
N GLY A 14 -0.95 -1.89 4.06
CA GLY A 14 -2.42 -1.90 4.06
C GLY A 14 -3.03 -2.27 5.42
N THR A 15 -2.36 -3.15 6.21
CA THR A 15 -2.80 -3.50 7.55
C THR A 15 -2.66 -2.31 8.50
N GLN A 16 -1.54 -1.59 8.42
CA GLN A 16 -1.32 -0.39 9.22
C GLN A 16 -2.22 0.76 8.77
N ALA A 17 -2.46 0.92 7.46
CA ALA A 17 -3.41 1.89 6.95
C ALA A 17 -4.82 1.70 7.55
N GLU A 18 -5.32 0.46 7.65
CA GLU A 18 -6.61 0.17 8.27
C GLU A 18 -6.68 0.65 9.74
N VAL A 19 -5.59 0.50 10.48
CA VAL A 19 -5.52 0.92 11.90
C VAL A 19 -5.45 2.44 12.00
N ILE A 20 -4.56 3.07 11.23
CA ILE A 20 -4.37 4.53 11.23
C ILE A 20 -5.66 5.23 10.79
N CYS A 21 -6.36 4.72 9.76
CA CYS A 21 -7.66 5.26 9.33
C CYS A 21 -8.68 5.29 10.46
N LYS A 22 -8.77 4.22 11.23
CA LYS A 22 -9.68 4.15 12.39
C LYS A 22 -9.26 5.09 13.51
N HIS A 23 -7.96 5.22 13.72
CA HIS A 23 -7.39 6.06 14.79
C HIS A 23 -7.56 7.55 14.49
N LEU A 24 -7.33 7.98 13.24
CA LEU A 24 -7.34 9.38 12.83
C LEU A 24 -8.65 9.82 12.16
N GLY A 25 -9.55 8.91 11.83
CA GLY A 25 -10.80 9.23 11.11
C GLY A 25 -10.57 9.76 9.68
N ILE A 26 -9.52 9.30 9.00
CA ILE A 26 -9.15 9.73 7.64
C ILE A 26 -9.18 8.53 6.67
N PRO A 27 -9.45 8.75 5.35
CA PRO A 27 -9.48 7.67 4.38
C PRO A 27 -8.08 7.16 4.01
N ALA A 28 -7.98 5.85 3.68
CA ALA A 28 -6.81 5.28 3.00
C ALA A 28 -7.04 5.21 1.51
N ILE A 29 -6.08 5.74 0.75
CA ILE A 29 -6.05 5.73 -0.70
C ILE A 29 -5.00 4.71 -1.15
N SER A 30 -5.45 3.55 -1.60
CA SER A 30 -4.56 2.50 -2.12
C SER A 30 -4.63 2.44 -3.64
N THR A 31 -3.56 2.89 -4.31
CA THR A 31 -3.46 2.82 -5.77
C THR A 31 -3.63 1.40 -6.30
N GLY A 32 -3.07 0.43 -5.61
CA GLY A 32 -3.24 -0.97 -5.98
C GLY A 32 -4.70 -1.45 -5.91
N ASN A 33 -5.49 -0.97 -4.95
CA ASN A 33 -6.91 -1.32 -4.85
C ASN A 33 -7.71 -0.62 -5.94
N ILE A 34 -7.46 0.66 -6.20
CA ILE A 34 -8.12 1.43 -7.28
C ILE A 34 -7.89 0.76 -8.63
N LEU A 35 -6.64 0.39 -8.95
CA LEU A 35 -6.30 -0.28 -10.20
C LEU A 35 -6.96 -1.66 -10.33
N ARG A 36 -7.03 -2.44 -9.26
CA ARG A 36 -7.71 -3.74 -9.24
C ARG A 36 -9.22 -3.60 -9.42
N GLU A 37 -9.84 -2.61 -8.81
CA GLU A 37 -11.27 -2.35 -9.00
C GLU A 37 -11.55 -1.87 -10.43
N ALA A 38 -10.71 -1.00 -10.98
CA ALA A 38 -10.80 -0.58 -12.37
C ALA A 38 -10.67 -1.77 -13.34
N LEU A 39 -9.76 -2.71 -13.05
CA LEU A 39 -9.60 -3.93 -13.84
C LEU A 39 -10.83 -4.83 -13.73
N LYS A 40 -11.37 -5.02 -12.54
CA LYS A 40 -12.57 -5.83 -12.28
C LYS A 40 -13.80 -5.25 -12.99
N SER A 41 -13.90 -3.92 -13.01
CA SER A 41 -14.96 -3.19 -13.70
C SER A 41 -14.75 -3.12 -15.23
N GLY A 42 -13.64 -3.65 -15.74
CA GLY A 42 -13.34 -3.68 -17.18
C GLY A 42 -13.07 -2.32 -17.80
N THR A 43 -12.68 -1.31 -17.01
CA THR A 43 -12.36 0.01 -17.54
C THR A 43 -11.11 -0.02 -18.42
N GLU A 44 -11.02 0.89 -19.39
CA GLU A 44 -9.84 1.02 -20.26
C GLU A 44 -8.53 1.18 -19.46
N MET A 45 -8.57 1.97 -18.40
CA MET A 45 -7.45 2.17 -17.49
C MET A 45 -7.07 0.86 -16.77
N GLY A 46 -8.03 0.11 -16.24
CA GLY A 46 -7.79 -1.17 -15.59
C GLY A 46 -7.18 -2.19 -16.54
N LEU A 47 -7.67 -2.25 -17.78
CA LEU A 47 -7.13 -3.14 -18.81
C LEU A 47 -5.69 -2.76 -19.20
N LYS A 48 -5.37 -1.49 -19.33
CA LYS A 48 -4.00 -1.01 -19.57
C LYS A 48 -3.05 -1.33 -18.42
N ALA A 49 -3.50 -1.21 -17.18
CA ALA A 49 -2.70 -1.50 -15.99
C ALA A 49 -2.43 -3.00 -15.79
N LYS A 50 -3.29 -3.88 -16.33
CA LYS A 50 -3.26 -5.32 -16.07
C LYS A 50 -1.92 -5.97 -16.39
N ALA A 51 -1.33 -5.70 -17.54
CA ALA A 51 -0.07 -6.31 -17.98
C ALA A 51 1.07 -5.99 -17.02
N PHE A 52 1.17 -4.73 -16.55
CA PHE A 52 2.17 -4.30 -15.58
C PHE A 52 1.96 -4.99 -14.22
N MET A 53 0.71 -5.04 -13.74
CA MET A 53 0.39 -5.66 -12.45
C MET A 53 0.67 -7.17 -12.44
N ASP A 54 0.31 -7.88 -13.52
CA ASP A 54 0.53 -9.32 -13.64
C ASP A 54 2.04 -9.65 -13.72
N ALA A 55 2.85 -8.75 -14.30
CA ALA A 55 4.32 -8.87 -14.38
C ALA A 55 5.06 -8.34 -13.13
N GLY A 56 4.34 -7.85 -12.11
CA GLY A 56 4.96 -7.24 -10.92
C GLY A 56 5.66 -5.90 -11.17
N GLN A 57 5.40 -5.28 -12.32
CA GLN A 57 5.94 -3.98 -12.73
C GLN A 57 5.07 -2.83 -12.24
N LEU A 58 5.62 -1.60 -12.20
CA LEU A 58 4.83 -0.41 -11.93
C LEU A 58 4.01 0.00 -13.16
N VAL A 59 2.78 0.43 -12.90
CA VAL A 59 1.95 1.08 -13.91
C VAL A 59 2.58 2.45 -14.24
N PRO A 60 2.56 2.93 -15.49
CA PRO A 60 3.16 4.21 -15.87
C PRO A 60 2.74 5.37 -14.97
N ASP A 61 3.70 6.23 -14.63
CA ASP A 61 3.55 7.30 -13.65
C ASP A 61 2.38 8.23 -13.98
N GLU A 62 2.20 8.58 -15.24
CA GLU A 62 1.14 9.46 -15.72
C GLU A 62 -0.26 8.94 -15.35
N ILE A 63 -0.46 7.62 -15.49
CA ILE A 63 -1.74 6.97 -15.15
C ILE A 63 -1.96 7.05 -13.64
N VAL A 64 -0.94 6.71 -12.86
CA VAL A 64 -1.06 6.67 -11.39
C VAL A 64 -1.22 8.08 -10.83
N ILE A 65 -0.48 9.06 -11.33
CA ILE A 65 -0.59 10.47 -10.93
C ILE A 65 -2.01 10.99 -11.23
N GLY A 66 -2.56 10.69 -12.41
CA GLY A 66 -3.94 11.07 -12.76
C GLY A 66 -4.96 10.52 -11.77
N ILE A 67 -4.90 9.21 -11.46
CA ILE A 67 -5.77 8.55 -10.49
C ILE A 67 -5.71 9.23 -9.11
N ILE A 68 -4.50 9.50 -8.63
CA ILE A 68 -4.31 10.12 -7.31
C ILE A 68 -4.85 11.54 -7.30
N LYS A 69 -4.60 12.31 -8.34
CA LYS A 69 -5.10 13.69 -8.45
C LYS A 69 -6.63 13.74 -8.36
N ASP A 70 -7.30 12.87 -9.11
CA ASP A 70 -8.77 12.79 -9.08
C ASP A 70 -9.29 12.38 -7.70
N ARG A 71 -8.66 11.36 -7.10
CA ARG A 71 -9.06 10.85 -5.77
C ARG A 71 -8.83 11.88 -4.65
N LEU A 72 -7.76 12.65 -4.69
CA LEU A 72 -7.46 13.69 -3.70
C LEU A 72 -8.41 14.89 -3.78
N ALA A 73 -9.11 15.08 -4.89
CA ALA A 73 -10.12 16.11 -5.06
C ALA A 73 -11.45 15.77 -4.37
N GLU A 74 -11.65 14.53 -3.93
CA GLU A 74 -12.89 14.12 -3.26
C GLU A 74 -13.03 14.72 -1.86
N GLU A 75 -14.28 14.92 -1.42
CA GLU A 75 -14.62 15.61 -0.17
C GLU A 75 -14.02 14.96 1.09
N ASP A 76 -13.93 13.62 1.12
CA ASP A 76 -13.43 12.88 2.28
C ASP A 76 -11.93 13.07 2.52
N CYS A 77 -11.19 13.56 1.50
CA CYS A 77 -9.76 13.84 1.60
C CYS A 77 -9.42 15.20 2.22
N LYS A 78 -10.40 16.09 2.40
CA LYS A 78 -10.16 17.46 2.88
C LYS A 78 -9.54 17.51 4.28
N ASN A 79 -9.92 16.59 5.16
CA ASN A 79 -9.44 16.55 6.55
C ASN A 79 -8.16 15.74 6.73
N GLY A 80 -7.65 15.16 5.66
CA GLY A 80 -6.46 14.32 5.66
C GLY A 80 -6.70 12.99 4.96
N PHE A 81 -5.63 12.22 4.76
CA PHE A 81 -5.66 10.94 4.08
C PHE A 81 -4.36 10.16 4.30
N ILE A 82 -4.39 8.89 3.95
CA ILE A 82 -3.21 8.04 3.87
C ILE A 82 -3.04 7.59 2.42
N LEU A 83 -1.83 7.77 1.86
CA LEU A 83 -1.43 7.21 0.58
C LEU A 83 -0.74 5.86 0.81
N ASP A 84 -1.33 4.77 0.33
CA ASP A 84 -0.76 3.42 0.32
C ASP A 84 -0.41 3.00 -1.10
N GLY A 85 0.88 2.83 -1.36
CA GLY A 85 1.40 2.46 -2.68
C GLY A 85 1.50 3.62 -3.67
N PHE A 86 1.54 4.85 -3.18
CA PHE A 86 1.89 6.06 -3.91
C PHE A 86 2.55 7.07 -2.93
N PRO A 87 3.62 7.77 -3.35
CA PRO A 87 4.36 7.56 -4.59
C PRO A 87 5.16 6.23 -4.57
N ARG A 88 5.55 5.74 -5.76
CA ARG A 88 6.47 4.62 -5.93
C ARG A 88 7.71 4.96 -6.72
N THR A 89 7.76 6.16 -7.29
CA THR A 89 8.90 6.68 -8.05
C THR A 89 9.16 8.13 -7.66
N ILE A 90 10.38 8.61 -7.91
CA ILE A 90 10.73 10.03 -7.68
C ILE A 90 9.82 10.96 -8.50
N PRO A 91 9.57 10.73 -9.82
CA PRO A 91 8.63 11.55 -10.58
C PRO A 91 7.23 11.65 -9.97
N GLN A 92 6.72 10.55 -9.38
CA GLN A 92 5.44 10.57 -8.68
C GLN A 92 5.48 11.45 -7.42
N ALA A 93 6.58 11.40 -6.65
CA ALA A 93 6.75 12.25 -5.47
C ALA A 93 6.85 13.74 -5.84
N GLU A 94 7.62 14.06 -6.86
CA GLU A 94 7.74 15.42 -7.38
C GLU A 94 6.39 15.95 -7.90
N ALA A 95 5.60 15.12 -8.61
CA ALA A 95 4.27 15.49 -9.06
C ALA A 95 3.30 15.75 -7.90
N LEU A 96 3.42 14.98 -6.79
CA LEU A 96 2.65 15.20 -5.57
C LEU A 96 3.01 16.54 -4.93
N ASP A 97 4.30 16.84 -4.78
CA ASP A 97 4.79 18.11 -4.23
C ASP A 97 4.36 19.29 -5.09
N ALA A 98 4.46 19.17 -6.44
CA ALA A 98 4.03 20.19 -7.39
C ALA A 98 2.51 20.44 -7.37
N SER A 99 1.70 19.48 -6.91
CA SER A 99 0.25 19.67 -6.76
C SER A 99 -0.15 20.57 -5.58
N GLY A 100 0.82 21.00 -4.76
CA GLY A 100 0.57 21.80 -3.56
C GLY A 100 0.08 21.00 -2.34
N VAL A 101 0.06 19.66 -2.44
CA VAL A 101 -0.27 18.79 -1.32
C VAL A 101 0.92 18.70 -0.36
N VAL A 102 0.75 19.24 0.84
CA VAL A 102 1.78 19.13 1.89
C VAL A 102 1.54 17.84 2.67
N ILE A 103 2.50 16.92 2.59
CA ILE A 103 2.53 15.69 3.40
C ILE A 103 3.12 15.98 4.76
N ASP A 104 2.42 15.57 5.81
CA ASP A 104 2.85 15.78 7.19
C ASP A 104 3.93 14.77 7.59
N ARG A 105 3.74 13.48 7.27
CA ARG A 105 4.67 12.39 7.62
C ARG A 105 4.70 11.29 6.57
N VAL A 106 5.84 10.64 6.49
CA VAL A 106 6.08 9.44 5.68
C VAL A 106 6.55 8.33 6.61
N ILE A 107 5.78 7.26 6.71
CA ILE A 107 6.12 6.12 7.54
C ILE A 107 6.58 4.99 6.63
N ASP A 108 7.84 4.60 6.78
CA ASP A 108 8.42 3.47 6.08
C ASP A 108 8.40 2.23 6.97
N ILE A 109 7.72 1.17 6.51
CA ILE A 109 7.65 -0.11 7.24
C ILE A 109 8.70 -1.03 6.64
N GLU A 110 9.81 -1.22 7.36
CA GLU A 110 10.92 -2.05 6.95
C GLU A 110 10.74 -3.51 7.35
N VAL A 111 10.88 -4.41 6.39
CA VAL A 111 10.82 -5.86 6.60
C VAL A 111 11.83 -6.51 5.65
N PRO A 112 12.68 -7.43 6.15
CA PRO A 112 13.63 -8.16 5.31
C PRO A 112 12.95 -8.96 4.19
N ASP A 113 13.61 -9.05 3.03
CA ASP A 113 13.07 -9.69 1.82
C ASP A 113 12.64 -11.14 2.03
N GLU A 114 13.41 -11.91 2.82
CA GLU A 114 13.06 -13.31 3.11
C GLU A 114 11.72 -13.41 3.85
N LYS A 115 11.46 -12.47 4.77
CA LYS A 115 10.17 -12.40 5.47
C LYS A 115 9.05 -11.94 4.53
N ILE A 116 9.35 -11.04 3.59
CA ILE A 116 8.40 -10.61 2.56
C ILE A 116 7.91 -11.78 1.73
N VAL A 117 8.83 -12.62 1.21
CA VAL A 117 8.46 -13.80 0.40
C VAL A 117 7.50 -14.72 1.18
N THR A 118 7.82 -14.98 2.45
CA THR A 118 6.96 -15.79 3.33
C THR A 118 5.60 -15.15 3.56
N ARG A 119 5.55 -13.84 3.83
CA ARG A 119 4.30 -13.09 4.05
C ARG A 119 3.42 -13.07 2.79
N MET A 120 4.01 -12.87 1.63
CA MET A 120 3.25 -12.80 0.37
C MET A 120 2.62 -14.14 0.00
N SER A 121 3.33 -15.25 0.17
CA SER A 121 2.79 -16.59 -0.12
C SER A 121 1.61 -16.96 0.79
N GLY A 122 1.62 -16.50 2.05
CA GLY A 122 0.53 -16.70 3.02
C GLY A 122 -0.62 -15.70 2.91
N ARG A 123 -0.49 -14.64 2.11
CA ARG A 123 -1.52 -13.60 1.98
C ARG A 123 -2.78 -14.12 1.30
N ARG A 124 -3.93 -13.67 1.82
CA ARG A 124 -5.26 -13.87 1.22
C ARG A 124 -5.98 -12.55 1.18
N VAL A 125 -6.78 -12.33 0.15
CA VAL A 125 -7.51 -11.08 -0.05
C VAL A 125 -8.94 -11.38 -0.41
N CYS A 126 -9.87 -10.63 0.15
CA CYS A 126 -11.27 -10.75 -0.18
C CYS A 126 -11.54 -10.18 -1.58
N GLU A 127 -12.16 -11.00 -2.46
CA GLU A 127 -12.53 -10.58 -3.81
C GLU A 127 -13.61 -9.48 -3.81
N LYS A 128 -14.44 -9.43 -2.76
CA LYS A 128 -15.56 -8.49 -2.67
C LYS A 128 -15.17 -7.14 -2.11
N CYS A 129 -14.44 -7.07 -0.97
CA CYS A 129 -14.15 -5.82 -0.26
C CYS A 129 -12.66 -5.47 -0.17
N GLY A 130 -11.76 -6.29 -0.73
CA GLY A 130 -10.32 -6.03 -0.73
C GLY A 130 -9.61 -6.24 0.61
N SER A 131 -10.32 -6.59 1.70
CA SER A 131 -9.71 -6.83 3.01
C SER A 131 -8.62 -7.89 2.94
N SER A 132 -7.49 -7.61 3.60
CA SER A 132 -6.32 -8.48 3.59
C SER A 132 -6.26 -9.35 4.84
N TYR A 133 -5.93 -10.62 4.64
CA TYR A 133 -5.74 -11.66 5.65
C TYR A 133 -4.42 -12.38 5.42
N HIS A 134 -4.01 -13.18 6.40
CA HIS A 134 -2.84 -14.03 6.30
C HIS A 134 -3.10 -15.37 6.97
N LEU A 135 -2.60 -16.46 6.38
CA LEU A 135 -2.82 -17.82 6.90
C LEU A 135 -2.31 -18.01 8.33
N LEU A 136 -1.27 -17.27 8.73
CA LEU A 136 -0.65 -17.35 10.06
C LEU A 136 -0.94 -16.11 10.92
N TYR A 137 -0.67 -14.91 10.41
CA TYR A 137 -0.58 -13.68 11.19
C TYR A 137 -1.88 -12.88 11.31
N LYS A 138 -2.84 -13.03 10.39
CA LYS A 138 -4.14 -12.35 10.41
C LYS A 138 -5.21 -13.27 9.85
N LYS A 139 -5.59 -14.27 10.63
CA LYS A 139 -6.57 -15.29 10.22
C LYS A 139 -7.98 -14.71 10.14
N PRO A 140 -8.81 -15.11 9.14
CA PRO A 140 -10.24 -14.83 9.16
C PRO A 140 -10.93 -15.66 10.27
N ALA A 141 -12.12 -15.23 10.70
CA ALA A 141 -12.91 -15.98 11.67
C ALA A 141 -13.33 -17.37 11.16
N VAL A 142 -13.58 -17.47 9.85
CA VAL A 142 -13.87 -18.73 9.15
C VAL A 142 -12.90 -18.86 7.98
N GLU A 143 -12.25 -19.99 7.85
CA GLU A 143 -11.27 -20.24 6.78
C GLU A 143 -11.90 -20.03 5.39
N GLY A 144 -11.20 -19.31 4.52
CA GLY A 144 -11.66 -18.99 3.16
C GLY A 144 -12.76 -17.92 3.08
N VAL A 145 -13.27 -17.42 4.21
CA VAL A 145 -14.36 -16.43 4.26
C VAL A 145 -13.92 -15.12 4.90
N CYS A 146 -14.20 -14.02 4.23
CA CYS A 146 -13.91 -12.69 4.74
C CYS A 146 -14.74 -12.37 5.99
N THR A 147 -14.08 -12.07 7.10
CA THR A 147 -14.75 -11.68 8.36
C THR A 147 -15.54 -10.38 8.23
N ASN A 148 -15.12 -9.45 7.33
CA ASN A 148 -15.77 -8.15 7.18
C ASN A 148 -17.05 -8.18 6.33
N CYS A 149 -17.10 -9.00 5.28
CA CYS A 149 -18.21 -8.94 4.32
C CYS A 149 -18.73 -10.31 3.84
N GLY A 150 -18.21 -11.42 4.36
CA GLY A 150 -18.60 -12.78 3.96
C GLY A 150 -18.12 -13.21 2.56
N GLY A 151 -17.34 -12.39 1.87
CA GLY A 151 -16.81 -12.72 0.52
C GLY A 151 -15.71 -13.77 0.56
N THR A 152 -15.40 -14.38 -0.59
CA THR A 152 -14.36 -15.41 -0.74
C THR A 152 -12.96 -14.79 -0.58
N LEU A 153 -12.07 -15.49 0.11
CA LEU A 153 -10.66 -15.15 0.23
C LEU A 153 -9.83 -15.91 -0.80
N VAL A 154 -9.05 -15.20 -1.58
CA VAL A 154 -8.19 -15.76 -2.63
C VAL A 154 -6.74 -15.30 -2.47
N GLN A 155 -5.80 -16.07 -3.02
CA GLN A 155 -4.44 -15.59 -3.23
C GLN A 155 -4.41 -14.74 -4.49
N ARG A 156 -3.73 -13.60 -4.44
CA ARG A 156 -3.53 -12.76 -5.63
C ARG A 156 -2.57 -13.42 -6.61
N LYS A 157 -2.74 -13.17 -7.90
CA LYS A 157 -1.82 -13.66 -8.94
C LYS A 157 -0.41 -13.09 -8.75
N ASP A 158 -0.32 -11.83 -8.34
CA ASP A 158 0.94 -11.12 -8.08
C ASP A 158 1.60 -11.49 -6.74
N ASP A 159 1.06 -12.48 -6.01
CA ASP A 159 1.68 -13.08 -4.82
C ASP A 159 2.37 -14.43 -5.11
N HIS A 160 2.46 -14.82 -6.38
CA HIS A 160 3.26 -15.97 -6.79
C HIS A 160 4.76 -15.71 -6.54
N PRO A 161 5.55 -16.69 -6.05
CA PRO A 161 6.93 -16.47 -5.63
C PRO A 161 7.84 -15.76 -6.66
N ASP A 162 7.70 -16.09 -7.94
CA ASP A 162 8.50 -15.47 -9.00
C ASP A 162 8.11 -14.00 -9.19
N THR A 163 6.79 -13.70 -9.21
CA THR A 163 6.30 -12.33 -9.30
C THR A 163 6.69 -11.51 -8.07
N VAL A 164 6.74 -12.13 -6.88
CA VAL A 164 7.20 -11.45 -5.66
C VAL A 164 8.66 -11.01 -5.77
N LYS A 165 9.54 -11.85 -6.35
CA LYS A 165 10.94 -11.48 -6.60
C LYS A 165 11.06 -10.29 -7.55
N ASP A 166 10.30 -10.30 -8.65
CA ASP A 166 10.26 -9.16 -9.58
C ASP A 166 9.77 -7.88 -8.90
N ARG A 167 8.75 -7.98 -8.06
CA ARG A 167 8.23 -6.85 -7.29
C ARG A 167 9.24 -6.30 -6.29
N LEU A 168 10.02 -7.16 -5.63
CA LEU A 168 11.11 -6.73 -4.73
C LEU A 168 12.21 -6.04 -5.51
N ARG A 169 12.64 -6.60 -6.65
CA ARG A 169 13.61 -5.94 -7.52
C ARG A 169 13.14 -4.55 -7.95
N VAL A 170 11.91 -4.43 -8.44
CA VAL A 170 11.33 -3.14 -8.85
C VAL A 170 11.21 -2.18 -7.67
N TYR A 171 10.89 -2.67 -6.47
CA TYR A 171 10.85 -1.87 -5.26
C TYR A 171 12.22 -1.27 -4.95
N HIS A 172 13.28 -2.08 -4.90
CA HIS A 172 14.64 -1.61 -4.60
C HIS A 172 15.16 -0.63 -5.66
N GLU A 173 14.86 -0.89 -6.94
CA GLU A 173 15.31 -0.03 -8.04
C GLU A 173 14.58 1.31 -8.12
N GLN A 174 13.27 1.36 -7.85
CA GLN A 174 12.43 2.51 -8.19
C GLN A 174 11.76 3.18 -6.97
N THR A 175 11.45 2.41 -5.91
CA THR A 175 10.66 2.91 -4.78
C THR A 175 11.53 3.21 -3.55
N GLU A 176 12.51 2.37 -3.27
CA GLU A 176 13.41 2.57 -2.12
C GLU A 176 14.14 3.92 -2.12
N PRO A 177 14.53 4.51 -3.28
CA PRO A 177 15.11 5.86 -3.32
C PRO A 177 14.21 6.96 -2.73
N LEU A 178 12.91 6.73 -2.60
CA LEU A 178 12.00 7.66 -1.93
C LEU A 178 12.31 7.86 -0.44
N LYS A 179 12.97 6.90 0.20
CA LYS A 179 13.42 7.05 1.60
C LYS A 179 14.34 8.27 1.72
N GLU A 180 15.39 8.32 0.90
CA GLU A 180 16.31 9.46 0.89
C GLU A 180 15.62 10.77 0.49
N TYR A 181 14.66 10.70 -0.45
CA TYR A 181 13.89 11.86 -0.90
C TYR A 181 13.09 12.50 0.25
N TYR A 182 12.42 11.70 1.08
CA TYR A 182 11.65 12.19 2.22
C TYR A 182 12.48 12.41 3.49
N GLU A 183 13.58 11.71 3.65
CA GLU A 183 14.57 11.97 4.72
C GLU A 183 15.16 13.38 4.61
N LYS A 184 15.56 13.79 3.40
CA LYS A 184 16.02 15.17 3.12
C LYS A 184 14.99 16.25 3.44
N GLN A 185 13.71 15.90 3.42
CA GLN A 185 12.60 16.79 3.79
C GLN A 185 12.28 16.73 5.30
N GLY A 186 12.97 15.89 6.06
CA GLY A 186 12.71 15.70 7.50
C GLY A 186 11.34 15.06 7.80
N LYS A 187 10.77 14.30 6.86
CA LYS A 187 9.42 13.72 6.98
C LYS A 187 9.42 12.21 7.20
N LEU A 188 10.56 11.54 6.99
CA LEU A 188 10.67 10.09 7.05
C LEU A 188 10.74 9.58 8.49
N HIS A 189 9.88 8.63 8.82
CA HIS A 189 9.91 7.86 10.07
C HIS A 189 9.97 6.38 9.74
N ILE A 190 11.04 5.71 10.17
CA ILE A 190 11.25 4.28 9.93
C ILE A 190 10.62 3.48 11.06
N VAL A 191 9.86 2.45 10.70
CA VAL A 191 9.24 1.48 11.60
C VAL A 191 9.68 0.08 11.20
N GLU A 192 10.38 -0.61 12.09
CA GLU A 192 10.72 -2.01 11.87
C GLU A 192 9.48 -2.89 11.99
N GLY A 193 9.14 -3.60 10.90
CA GLY A 193 8.02 -4.52 10.87
C GLY A 193 8.28 -5.77 11.71
N GLN A 194 7.55 -5.90 12.80
CA GLN A 194 7.65 -7.00 13.75
C GLN A 194 6.93 -8.26 13.24
N GLU A 195 7.12 -9.37 13.93
CA GLU A 195 6.44 -10.63 13.62
C GLU A 195 4.94 -10.52 13.89
N GLU A 196 4.59 -9.99 15.06
CA GLU A 196 3.21 -9.75 15.45
C GLU A 196 2.71 -8.41 14.86
N VAL A 197 1.49 -8.45 14.33
CA VAL A 197 0.84 -7.26 13.76
C VAL A 197 0.66 -6.17 14.81
N ALA A 198 0.32 -6.55 16.05
CA ALA A 198 0.09 -5.62 17.15
C ALA A 198 1.34 -4.79 17.49
N ASP A 199 2.53 -5.42 17.47
CA ASP A 199 3.78 -4.75 17.80
C ASP A 199 4.16 -3.72 16.70
N THR A 200 4.02 -4.13 15.42
CA THR A 200 4.20 -3.17 14.32
C THR A 200 3.21 -2.01 14.42
N THR A 201 1.97 -2.29 14.83
CA THR A 201 0.94 -1.27 15.02
C THR A 201 1.31 -0.28 16.12
N ALA A 202 1.79 -0.77 17.26
CA ALA A 202 2.22 0.10 18.37
C ALA A 202 3.36 1.04 17.94
N LEU A 203 4.37 0.51 17.22
CA LEU A 203 5.46 1.31 16.67
C LEU A 203 4.97 2.33 15.63
N THR A 204 4.05 1.93 14.76
CA THR A 204 3.48 2.81 13.74
C THR A 204 2.69 3.96 14.35
N LEU A 205 1.86 3.70 15.36
CA LEU A 205 1.09 4.74 16.07
C LEU A 205 2.03 5.69 16.82
N LYS A 206 3.08 5.18 17.46
CA LYS A 206 4.11 6.01 18.10
C LYS A 206 4.81 6.94 17.09
N ALA A 207 5.09 6.45 15.88
CA ALA A 207 5.70 7.25 14.81
C ALA A 207 4.76 8.37 14.28
N LEU A 208 3.44 8.29 14.54
CA LEU A 208 2.50 9.37 14.22
C LEU A 208 2.58 10.54 15.22
N GLU A 209 3.09 10.31 16.43
CA GLU A 209 3.15 11.30 17.50
C GLU A 209 4.53 11.99 17.56
N ALA A 210 5.57 11.37 16.98
CA ALA A 210 6.93 11.88 16.99
C ALA A 210 7.10 13.07 16.04
#